data_0ecf7283e63051fdc3f8cf20460ce4f2
#
_entry.id   0ecf7283e63051fdc3f8cf20460ce4f2
#
_cell.length_a   1.000
_cell.length_b   1.000
_cell.length_c   1.000
_cell.angle_alpha   90.00
_cell.angle_beta   90.00
_cell.angle_gamma   90.00
#
_symmetry.space_group_name_H-M   'P 1'
#
loop_
_entity.id
_entity.type
_entity.pdbx_description
1 polymer ?
#
loop_
_entity_poly.entity_id
_entity_poly.type
_entity_poly.pdbx_seq_one_letter_code
_entity_poly.pdbx_strand_id
1 'polypeptide(L)'
;LDFLIPDDTDMRVAIIDYGSGNLRSATKAFERAAREAGITAEIELTADAERVRGADRIVLPGVGAYADCAAGLHAVDGMWEAVQEVAIARGRPFLGICVGMQLMSERGLEKTVTPGFGWIGGDVKEITPSDPSLKIPQIGWNTIELKREHPLFAGIPTGQDGLHAYFVHSYHLDASKAGEVLAVADYGGPVTAAVTRDNIAGTQFHPEKSQALGLALIANFLRWKP
;
A
#
# COMPACT_ATOMS: atom_id res chain seq x y z
N LEU A 1 29.51 -16.87 31.39
CA LEU A 1 29.38 -16.12 30.14
C LEU A 1 27.94 -16.29 29.72
N ASP A 2 27.08 -15.41 30.22
CA ASP A 2 25.70 -15.30 29.78
C ASP A 2 25.74 -14.74 28.35
N PHE A 3 25.43 -15.59 27.39
CA PHE A 3 25.04 -15.16 26.06
C PHE A 3 23.70 -14.45 26.25
N LEU A 4 23.72 -13.14 26.25
CA LEU A 4 22.54 -12.31 26.02
C LEU A 4 21.97 -12.73 24.67
N ILE A 5 20.90 -13.55 24.68
CA ILE A 5 20.02 -13.75 23.55
C ILE A 5 19.53 -12.34 23.22
N PRO A 6 19.65 -11.84 21.99
CA PRO A 6 19.05 -10.58 21.62
C PRO A 6 17.57 -10.70 21.95
N ASP A 7 17.06 -9.72 22.69
CA ASP A 7 15.65 -9.54 22.95
C ASP A 7 14.93 -9.64 21.60
N ASP A 8 14.19 -10.72 21.40
CA ASP A 8 13.39 -10.95 20.20
C ASP A 8 12.18 -10.01 20.32
N THR A 9 12.49 -8.71 20.19
CA THR A 9 11.46 -7.67 20.23
C THR A 9 10.59 -7.91 19.03
N ASP A 10 9.37 -8.33 19.26
CA ASP A 10 8.35 -8.56 18.25
C ASP A 10 8.32 -7.37 17.29
N MET A 11 8.44 -7.66 15.98
CA MET A 11 8.32 -6.64 14.93
C MET A 11 7.02 -5.87 15.12
N ARG A 12 7.07 -4.55 15.27
CA ARG A 12 5.90 -3.71 15.38
C ARG A 12 5.46 -3.18 14.04
N VAL A 13 4.21 -3.47 13.69
CA VAL A 13 3.57 -3.04 12.44
C VAL A 13 2.42 -2.10 12.80
N ALA A 14 2.53 -0.82 12.47
CA ALA A 14 1.47 0.14 12.67
C ALA A 14 0.59 0.23 11.40
N ILE A 15 -0.69 -0.08 11.57
CA ILE A 15 -1.74 0.21 10.58
C ILE A 15 -2.38 1.51 11.01
N ILE A 16 -2.33 2.52 10.15
CA ILE A 16 -2.75 3.87 10.50
C ILE A 16 -4.27 3.99 10.45
N ASP A 17 -4.86 4.41 11.57
CA ASP A 17 -6.28 4.79 11.66
C ASP A 17 -6.42 6.31 11.64
N TYR A 18 -6.94 6.81 10.53
CA TYR A 18 -7.28 8.22 10.34
C TYR A 18 -8.73 8.41 9.89
N GLY A 19 -9.57 7.43 10.23
CA GLY A 19 -11.00 7.46 9.90
C GLY A 19 -11.33 7.00 8.47
N SER A 20 -10.34 6.52 7.70
CA SER A 20 -10.56 6.01 6.34
C SER A 20 -9.86 4.67 6.15
N GLY A 21 -10.53 3.76 5.46
CA GLY A 21 -9.97 2.44 5.12
C GLY A 21 -10.80 1.28 5.64
N ASN A 22 -10.55 0.09 5.09
CA ASN A 22 -11.11 -1.17 5.57
C ASN A 22 -10.22 -1.73 6.71
N LEU A 23 -10.08 -0.93 7.77
CA LEU A 23 -9.05 -1.08 8.81
C LEU A 23 -9.10 -2.45 9.49
N ARG A 24 -10.30 -2.93 9.87
CA ARG A 24 -10.45 -4.24 10.54
C ARG A 24 -10.06 -5.39 9.63
N SER A 25 -10.41 -5.32 8.34
CA SER A 25 -10.03 -6.36 7.38
C SER A 25 -8.53 -6.34 7.11
N ALA A 26 -7.93 -5.15 7.01
CA ALA A 26 -6.48 -5.01 6.89
C ALA A 26 -5.77 -5.63 8.10
N THR A 27 -6.13 -5.23 9.33
CA THR A 27 -5.55 -5.77 10.57
C THR A 27 -5.62 -7.30 10.59
N LYS A 28 -6.80 -7.87 10.37
CA LYS A 28 -6.99 -9.33 10.34
C LYS A 28 -6.17 -10.03 9.25
N ALA A 29 -6.03 -9.41 8.07
CA ALA A 29 -5.23 -9.97 7.00
C ALA A 29 -3.74 -9.98 7.35
N PHE A 30 -3.22 -8.92 7.98
CA PHE A 30 -1.85 -8.85 8.46
C PHE A 30 -1.58 -9.85 9.58
N GLU A 31 -2.46 -9.95 10.59
CA GLU A 31 -2.38 -10.95 11.66
C GLU A 31 -2.38 -12.37 11.09
N ARG A 32 -3.28 -12.64 10.13
CA ARG A 32 -3.37 -13.94 9.47
C ARG A 32 -2.12 -14.27 8.68
N ALA A 33 -1.63 -13.33 7.86
CA ALA A 33 -0.43 -13.53 7.05
C ALA A 33 0.81 -13.75 7.92
N ALA A 34 0.96 -13.00 9.02
CA ALA A 34 2.04 -13.19 9.99
C ALA A 34 2.00 -14.61 10.58
N ARG A 35 0.85 -15.03 11.08
CA ARG A 35 0.65 -16.36 11.67
C ARG A 35 0.92 -17.50 10.69
N GLU A 36 0.35 -17.43 9.47
CA GLU A 36 0.52 -18.46 8.43
C GLU A 36 1.96 -18.53 7.92
N ALA A 37 2.67 -17.41 7.93
CA ALA A 37 4.07 -17.32 7.51
C ALA A 37 5.08 -17.58 8.64
N GLY A 38 4.63 -17.84 9.89
CA GLY A 38 5.49 -18.04 11.04
C GLY A 38 6.31 -16.81 11.42
N ILE A 39 5.74 -15.61 11.23
CA ILE A 39 6.38 -14.33 11.55
C ILE A 39 5.82 -13.83 12.88
N THR A 40 6.71 -13.59 13.84
CA THR A 40 6.35 -12.93 15.10
C THR A 40 6.27 -11.43 14.85
N ALA A 41 5.07 -10.88 14.98
CA ALA A 41 4.81 -9.46 14.76
C ALA A 41 3.62 -8.99 15.60
N GLU A 42 3.75 -7.83 16.20
CA GLU A 42 2.65 -7.08 16.80
C GLU A 42 2.00 -6.21 15.73
N ILE A 43 0.75 -6.53 15.39
CA ILE A 43 -0.03 -5.76 14.41
C ILE A 43 -0.95 -4.80 15.17
N GLU A 44 -0.66 -3.53 15.13
CA GLU A 44 -1.40 -2.50 15.84
C GLU A 44 -2.15 -1.57 14.89
N LEU A 45 -3.48 -1.45 15.13
CA LEU A 45 -4.28 -0.38 14.51
C LEU A 45 -4.21 0.83 15.43
N THR A 46 -3.70 1.95 14.93
CA THR A 46 -3.44 3.12 15.79
C THR A 46 -3.69 4.46 15.11
N ALA A 47 -4.27 5.40 15.86
CA ALA A 47 -4.36 6.83 15.53
C ALA A 47 -3.32 7.67 16.28
N ASP A 48 -2.38 7.03 16.99
CA ASP A 48 -1.34 7.70 17.77
C ASP A 48 -0.05 7.84 16.95
N ALA A 49 0.35 9.07 16.66
CA ALA A 49 1.55 9.37 15.89
C ALA A 49 2.85 8.86 16.57
N GLU A 50 2.91 8.81 17.90
CA GLU A 50 4.08 8.28 18.62
C GLU A 50 4.20 6.77 18.47
N ARG A 51 3.07 6.05 18.41
CA ARG A 51 3.04 4.62 18.08
C ARG A 51 3.56 4.36 16.68
N VAL A 52 3.16 5.20 15.71
CA VAL A 52 3.67 5.14 14.34
C VAL A 52 5.18 5.41 14.31
N ARG A 53 5.69 6.40 15.05
CA ARG A 53 7.13 6.67 15.17
C ARG A 53 7.91 5.49 15.75
N GLY A 54 7.29 4.73 16.65
CA GLY A 54 7.88 3.54 17.27
C GLY A 54 7.81 2.27 16.44
N ALA A 55 7.12 2.28 15.29
CA ALA A 55 6.90 1.07 14.48
C ALA A 55 8.10 0.72 13.59
N ASP A 56 8.28 -0.58 13.32
CA ASP A 56 9.27 -1.09 12.39
C ASP A 56 8.76 -1.11 10.94
N ARG A 57 7.44 -1.15 10.76
CA ARG A 57 6.75 -1.12 9.48
C ARG A 57 5.48 -0.31 9.58
N ILE A 58 5.13 0.38 8.50
CA ILE A 58 3.94 1.22 8.45
C ILE A 58 3.05 0.76 7.30
N VAL A 59 1.76 0.70 7.58
CA VAL A 59 0.72 0.43 6.58
C VAL A 59 -0.28 1.59 6.60
N LEU A 60 -0.49 2.19 5.44
CA LEU A 60 -1.46 3.27 5.23
C LEU A 60 -2.59 2.78 4.32
N PRO A 61 -3.68 2.25 4.85
CA PRO A 61 -4.88 1.99 4.07
C PRO A 61 -5.58 3.30 3.73
N GLY A 62 -6.38 3.29 2.65
CA GLY A 62 -7.24 4.43 2.33
C GLY A 62 -8.38 4.01 1.41
N VAL A 63 -9.57 4.54 1.65
CA VAL A 63 -10.74 4.37 0.79
C VAL A 63 -11.51 5.69 0.68
N GLY A 64 -12.24 5.87 -0.42
CA GLY A 64 -12.99 7.11 -0.68
C GLY A 64 -12.20 8.08 -1.55
N ALA A 65 -12.46 9.37 -1.41
CA ALA A 65 -11.82 10.39 -2.23
C ALA A 65 -10.42 10.73 -1.73
N TYR A 66 -9.54 11.06 -2.66
CA TYR A 66 -8.15 11.45 -2.38
C TYR A 66 -8.06 12.59 -1.36
N ALA A 67 -8.83 13.68 -1.61
CA ALA A 67 -8.82 14.85 -0.73
C ALA A 67 -9.31 14.53 0.69
N ASP A 68 -10.31 13.65 0.82
CA ASP A 68 -10.85 13.26 2.13
C ASP A 68 -9.82 12.44 2.91
N CYS A 69 -9.10 11.55 2.24
CA CYS A 69 -8.02 10.78 2.87
C CYS A 69 -6.86 11.68 3.30
N ALA A 70 -6.44 12.63 2.46
CA ALA A 70 -5.40 13.59 2.81
C ALA A 70 -5.82 14.44 4.02
N ALA A 71 -7.05 14.98 3.99
CA ALA A 71 -7.60 15.78 5.09
C ALA A 71 -7.73 14.97 6.39
N GLY A 72 -8.20 13.72 6.30
CA GLY A 72 -8.31 12.82 7.46
C GLY A 72 -6.95 12.55 8.10
N LEU A 73 -5.91 12.31 7.29
CA LEU A 73 -4.57 12.07 7.79
C LEU A 73 -3.98 13.32 8.45
N HIS A 74 -4.21 14.51 7.90
CA HIS A 74 -3.81 15.79 8.51
C HIS A 74 -4.61 16.13 9.79
N ALA A 75 -5.84 15.64 9.93
CA ALA A 75 -6.67 15.89 11.09
C ALA A 75 -6.21 15.11 12.34
N VAL A 76 -5.42 14.04 12.17
CA VAL A 76 -4.80 13.33 13.28
C VAL A 76 -3.49 14.04 13.65
N ASP A 77 -3.42 14.54 14.88
CA ASP A 77 -2.29 15.37 15.35
C ASP A 77 -0.94 14.67 15.15
N GLY A 78 -0.03 15.34 14.43
CA GLY A 78 1.32 14.86 14.13
C GLY A 78 1.44 13.62 13.27
N MET A 79 0.32 13.09 12.72
CA MET A 79 0.33 11.83 11.98
C MET A 79 1.01 11.96 10.61
N TRP A 80 0.72 13.03 9.87
CA TRP A 80 1.35 13.30 8.58
C TRP A 80 2.87 13.36 8.68
N GLU A 81 3.37 14.07 9.69
CA GLU A 81 4.79 14.21 9.97
C GLU A 81 5.42 12.89 10.45
N ALA A 82 4.71 12.13 11.30
CA ALA A 82 5.18 10.84 11.77
C ALA A 82 5.37 9.85 10.62
N VAL A 83 4.41 9.79 9.70
CA VAL A 83 4.50 8.93 8.50
C VAL A 83 5.69 9.32 7.64
N GLN A 84 5.89 10.61 7.37
CA GLN A 84 7.05 11.07 6.60
C GLN A 84 8.37 10.79 7.31
N GLU A 85 8.44 11.04 8.61
CA GLU A 85 9.64 10.77 9.41
C GLU A 85 10.03 9.30 9.33
N VAL A 86 9.08 8.39 9.59
CA VAL A 86 9.38 6.95 9.68
C VAL A 86 9.66 6.36 8.30
N ALA A 87 8.85 6.70 7.30
CA ALA A 87 9.01 6.15 5.94
C ALA A 87 10.24 6.74 5.25
N ILE A 88 10.47 8.05 5.32
CA ILE A 88 11.51 8.70 4.50
C ILE A 88 12.79 8.93 5.32
N ALA A 89 12.71 9.58 6.47
CA ALA A 89 13.91 9.93 7.23
C ALA A 89 14.55 8.71 7.89
N ARG A 90 13.76 7.75 8.37
CA ARG A 90 14.25 6.52 9.01
C ARG A 90 14.33 5.31 8.06
N GLY A 91 13.80 5.41 6.85
CA GLY A 91 13.85 4.34 5.85
C GLY A 91 13.11 3.06 6.26
N ARG A 92 12.10 3.15 7.13
CA ARG A 92 11.31 1.98 7.53
C ARG A 92 10.38 1.53 6.40
N PRO A 93 10.17 0.21 6.21
CA PRO A 93 9.26 -0.29 5.19
C PRO A 93 7.86 0.30 5.33
N PHE A 94 7.35 0.85 4.23
CA PHE A 94 6.03 1.47 4.12
C PHE A 94 5.20 0.77 3.04
N LEU A 95 3.91 0.54 3.31
CA LEU A 95 2.95 0.02 2.35
C LEU A 95 1.68 0.88 2.33
N GLY A 96 1.47 1.60 1.21
CA GLY A 96 0.20 2.26 0.92
C GLY A 96 -0.79 1.31 0.23
N ILE A 97 -2.06 1.31 0.64
CA ILE A 97 -3.12 0.47 0.05
C ILE A 97 -4.22 1.34 -0.53
N CYS A 98 -4.52 1.16 -1.81
CA CYS A 98 -5.53 1.88 -2.58
C CYS A 98 -5.29 3.40 -2.52
N VAL A 99 -6.15 4.19 -1.88
CA VAL A 99 -5.90 5.64 -1.73
C VAL A 99 -4.64 5.91 -0.90
N GLY A 100 -4.24 5.03 0.02
CA GLY A 100 -2.96 5.12 0.72
C GLY A 100 -1.74 5.04 -0.22
N MET A 101 -1.81 4.23 -1.30
CA MET A 101 -0.82 4.27 -2.38
C MET A 101 -0.92 5.58 -3.17
N GLN A 102 -2.14 6.01 -3.47
CA GLN A 102 -2.35 7.24 -4.23
C GLN A 102 -1.76 8.46 -3.53
N LEU A 103 -1.87 8.55 -2.20
CA LEU A 103 -1.27 9.64 -1.40
C LEU A 103 0.26 9.71 -1.50
N MET A 104 0.94 8.65 -1.97
CA MET A 104 2.38 8.69 -2.25
C MET A 104 2.73 9.58 -3.45
N SER A 105 1.76 9.92 -4.31
CA SER A 105 1.92 10.79 -5.49
C SER A 105 2.26 12.23 -5.14
N GLU A 106 2.59 13.03 -6.16
CA GLU A 106 2.74 14.48 -6.00
C GLU A 106 1.41 15.13 -5.65
N ARG A 107 0.33 14.70 -6.32
CA ARG A 107 -1.02 15.26 -6.10
C ARG A 107 -2.13 14.36 -6.67
N GLY A 108 -3.33 14.54 -6.13
CA GLY A 108 -4.56 14.02 -6.69
C GLY A 108 -5.31 15.09 -7.49
N LEU A 109 -5.89 14.68 -8.63
CA LEU A 109 -6.68 15.55 -9.52
C LEU A 109 -8.18 15.25 -9.44
N GLU A 110 -8.61 14.53 -8.40
CA GLU A 110 -10.02 14.25 -8.15
C GLU A 110 -10.74 15.51 -7.64
N LYS A 111 -11.70 16.03 -8.41
CA LYS A 111 -12.49 17.24 -8.11
C LYS A 111 -11.66 18.51 -7.87
N THR A 112 -10.70 18.45 -6.98
CA THR A 112 -9.77 19.53 -6.64
C THR A 112 -8.34 19.02 -6.68
N VAL A 113 -7.39 19.91 -6.95
CA VAL A 113 -5.97 19.55 -6.87
C VAL A 113 -5.58 19.49 -5.39
N THR A 114 -5.22 18.32 -4.94
CA THR A 114 -4.84 18.07 -3.54
C THR A 114 -3.41 17.53 -3.49
N PRO A 115 -2.47 18.14 -2.75
CA PRO A 115 -1.12 17.62 -2.59
C PRO A 115 -1.10 16.26 -1.90
N GLY A 116 -0.16 15.39 -2.32
CA GLY A 116 0.20 14.15 -1.65
C GLY A 116 1.53 14.25 -0.93
N PHE A 117 2.13 13.11 -0.61
CA PHE A 117 3.46 13.06 -0.01
C PHE A 117 4.59 13.43 -0.97
N GLY A 118 4.36 13.36 -2.29
CA GLY A 118 5.40 13.63 -3.29
C GLY A 118 6.53 12.60 -3.33
N TRP A 119 6.28 11.40 -2.85
CA TRP A 119 7.32 10.34 -2.82
C TRP A 119 7.48 9.63 -4.16
N ILE A 120 6.39 9.44 -4.88
CA ILE A 120 6.35 8.88 -6.23
C ILE A 120 5.97 10.02 -7.19
N GLY A 121 6.78 10.24 -8.22
CA GLY A 121 6.48 11.28 -9.20
C GLY A 121 5.23 10.97 -10.00
N GLY A 122 4.40 11.98 -10.27
CA GLY A 122 3.19 11.86 -11.07
C GLY A 122 1.91 12.19 -10.32
N ASP A 123 0.81 12.16 -11.05
CA ASP A 123 -0.51 12.60 -10.61
C ASP A 123 -1.48 11.41 -10.46
N VAL A 124 -2.39 11.49 -9.50
CA VAL A 124 -3.56 10.61 -9.46
C VAL A 124 -4.66 11.20 -10.31
N LYS A 125 -5.04 10.47 -11.36
CA LYS A 125 -6.04 10.88 -12.36
C LYS A 125 -7.08 9.81 -12.59
N GLU A 126 -8.21 10.18 -13.21
CA GLU A 126 -9.28 9.26 -13.56
C GLU A 126 -8.81 8.21 -14.58
N ILE A 127 -9.26 6.97 -14.42
CA ILE A 127 -9.03 5.91 -15.39
C ILE A 127 -9.83 6.24 -16.67
N THR A 128 -9.17 6.15 -17.82
CA THR A 128 -9.79 6.38 -19.13
C THR A 128 -9.59 5.15 -20.02
N PRO A 129 -10.45 4.12 -19.89
CA PRO A 129 -10.34 2.92 -20.71
C PRO A 129 -10.50 3.23 -22.19
N SER A 130 -9.72 2.58 -23.05
CA SER A 130 -9.91 2.67 -24.51
C SER A 130 -11.15 1.92 -25.00
N ASP A 131 -11.63 0.95 -24.23
CA ASP A 131 -12.87 0.21 -24.47
C ASP A 131 -14.04 0.89 -23.76
N PRO A 132 -15.00 1.49 -24.49
CA PRO A 132 -16.13 2.20 -23.90
C PRO A 132 -17.15 1.28 -23.20
N SER A 133 -17.03 -0.04 -23.32
CA SER A 133 -17.87 -1.00 -22.59
C SER A 133 -17.42 -1.17 -21.14
N LEU A 134 -16.17 -0.83 -20.84
CA LEU A 134 -15.64 -0.89 -19.49
C LEU A 134 -16.18 0.27 -18.63
N LYS A 135 -16.68 -0.09 -17.46
CA LYS A 135 -17.31 0.89 -16.54
C LYS A 135 -16.29 1.45 -15.56
N ILE A 136 -16.46 2.70 -15.20
CA ILE A 136 -15.78 3.33 -14.08
C ILE A 136 -16.77 3.43 -12.91
N PRO A 137 -16.40 3.00 -11.70
CA PRO A 137 -15.09 2.49 -11.27
C PRO A 137 -14.75 1.08 -11.82
N GLN A 138 -13.45 0.77 -11.92
CA GLN A 138 -12.97 -0.60 -12.04
C GLN A 138 -13.31 -1.32 -10.73
N ILE A 139 -14.23 -2.30 -10.78
CA ILE A 139 -14.61 -3.12 -9.64
C ILE A 139 -14.49 -4.58 -10.00
N GLY A 140 -13.71 -5.33 -9.23
CA GLY A 140 -13.61 -6.78 -9.38
C GLY A 140 -12.18 -7.30 -9.37
N TRP A 141 -12.05 -8.52 -9.84
CA TRP A 141 -10.81 -9.27 -9.88
C TRP A 141 -10.10 -9.06 -11.21
N ASN A 142 -8.79 -8.84 -11.15
CA ASN A 142 -7.96 -8.72 -12.34
C ASN A 142 -6.58 -9.31 -12.07
N THR A 143 -5.91 -9.78 -13.11
CA THR A 143 -4.51 -10.18 -13.04
C THR A 143 -3.61 -8.96 -13.07
N ILE A 144 -2.37 -9.14 -12.61
CA ILE A 144 -1.35 -8.10 -12.62
C ILE A 144 -0.12 -8.57 -13.38
N GLU A 145 0.50 -7.67 -14.12
CA GLU A 145 1.74 -7.89 -14.83
C GLU A 145 2.87 -7.12 -14.12
N LEU A 146 3.89 -7.85 -13.67
CA LEU A 146 5.08 -7.22 -13.08
C LEU A 146 5.92 -6.57 -14.16
N LYS A 147 6.40 -5.36 -13.92
CA LYS A 147 7.37 -4.67 -14.77
C LYS A 147 8.82 -5.00 -14.44
N ARG A 148 9.05 -5.51 -13.23
CA ARG A 148 10.34 -6.04 -12.76
C ARG A 148 10.14 -6.97 -11.57
N GLU A 149 11.11 -7.82 -11.30
CA GLU A 149 11.15 -8.61 -10.07
C GLU A 149 11.28 -7.72 -8.84
N HIS A 150 10.59 -8.10 -7.77
CA HIS A 150 10.65 -7.40 -6.50
C HIS A 150 10.30 -8.34 -5.34
N PRO A 151 10.95 -8.22 -4.17
CA PRO A 151 10.68 -9.08 -3.02
C PRO A 151 9.21 -9.16 -2.60
N LEU A 152 8.44 -8.09 -2.75
CA LEU A 152 7.01 -8.07 -2.43
C LEU A 152 6.19 -9.08 -3.24
N PHE A 153 6.62 -9.42 -4.44
CA PHE A 153 5.93 -10.38 -5.31
C PHE A 153 6.67 -11.72 -5.43
N ALA A 154 7.70 -11.95 -4.60
CA ALA A 154 8.43 -13.20 -4.60
C ALA A 154 7.50 -14.40 -4.37
N GLY A 155 7.54 -15.39 -5.29
CA GLY A 155 6.72 -16.60 -5.22
C GLY A 155 5.23 -16.41 -5.51
N ILE A 156 4.80 -15.22 -5.93
CA ILE A 156 3.41 -14.94 -6.31
C ILE A 156 3.25 -15.09 -7.83
N PRO A 157 2.43 -16.04 -8.32
CA PRO A 157 2.13 -16.14 -9.76
C PRO A 157 1.42 -14.88 -10.25
N THR A 158 1.99 -14.23 -11.26
CA THR A 158 1.49 -13.01 -11.91
C THR A 158 1.39 -13.23 -13.43
N GLY A 159 0.85 -12.24 -14.16
CA GLY A 159 0.58 -12.37 -15.59
C GLY A 159 -0.78 -12.97 -15.87
N GLN A 160 -1.04 -13.32 -17.13
CA GLN A 160 -2.37 -13.72 -17.63
C GLN A 160 -2.95 -14.93 -16.87
N ASP A 161 -2.12 -15.91 -16.53
CA ASP A 161 -2.52 -17.13 -15.80
C ASP A 161 -2.21 -17.02 -14.29
N GLY A 162 -1.91 -15.82 -13.81
CA GLY A 162 -1.55 -15.57 -12.43
C GLY A 162 -2.74 -15.46 -11.48
N LEU A 163 -2.43 -15.25 -10.22
CA LEU A 163 -3.44 -14.97 -9.19
C LEU A 163 -4.09 -13.60 -9.45
N HIS A 164 -5.35 -13.49 -9.03
CA HIS A 164 -6.12 -12.27 -9.22
C HIS A 164 -6.05 -11.38 -7.98
N ALA A 165 -5.93 -10.08 -8.21
CA ALA A 165 -6.04 -9.03 -7.21
C ALA A 165 -7.42 -8.36 -7.29
N TYR A 166 -7.92 -7.87 -6.16
CA TYR A 166 -9.22 -7.19 -6.07
C TYR A 166 -9.07 -5.69 -6.15
N PHE A 167 -9.69 -5.09 -7.17
CA PHE A 167 -9.69 -3.66 -7.44
C PHE A 167 -11.06 -3.05 -7.17
N VAL A 168 -11.09 -1.82 -6.67
CA VAL A 168 -12.28 -0.98 -6.56
C VAL A 168 -11.85 0.48 -6.54
N HIS A 169 -11.71 1.10 -7.71
CA HIS A 169 -11.24 2.48 -7.83
C HIS A 169 -11.63 3.12 -9.17
N SER A 170 -11.79 4.44 -9.18
CA SER A 170 -12.01 5.26 -10.39
C SER A 170 -10.75 6.01 -10.82
N TYR A 171 -9.83 6.23 -9.89
CA TYR A 171 -8.60 6.97 -10.10
C TYR A 171 -7.40 6.05 -9.91
N HIS A 172 -6.30 6.35 -10.60
CA HIS A 172 -5.03 5.64 -10.45
C HIS A 172 -3.85 6.60 -10.47
N LEU A 173 -2.74 6.20 -9.90
CA LEU A 173 -1.48 6.94 -9.98
C LEU A 173 -0.86 6.73 -11.36
N ASP A 174 -0.78 7.80 -12.15
CA ASP A 174 -0.01 7.86 -13.39
C ASP A 174 1.42 8.30 -13.06
N ALA A 175 2.26 7.32 -12.75
CA ALA A 175 3.62 7.58 -12.31
C ALA A 175 4.47 8.13 -13.45
N SER A 176 5.15 9.27 -13.21
CA SER A 176 5.98 9.95 -14.22
C SER A 176 7.28 9.21 -14.56
N LYS A 177 7.72 8.30 -13.67
CA LYS A 177 8.93 7.49 -13.85
C LYS A 177 8.58 6.02 -13.99
N ALA A 178 8.83 5.44 -15.15
CA ALA A 178 8.58 4.01 -15.40
C ALA A 178 9.29 3.10 -14.38
N GLY A 179 10.45 3.49 -13.87
CA GLY A 179 11.18 2.75 -12.85
C GLY A 179 10.49 2.68 -11.47
N GLU A 180 9.51 3.53 -11.21
CA GLU A 180 8.72 3.53 -9.98
C GLU A 180 7.46 2.65 -10.10
N VAL A 181 7.02 2.31 -11.33
CA VAL A 181 5.93 1.36 -11.57
C VAL A 181 6.42 -0.06 -11.38
N LEU A 182 5.86 -0.77 -10.41
CA LEU A 182 6.21 -2.16 -10.12
C LEU A 182 5.31 -3.15 -10.86
N ALA A 183 4.02 -2.88 -10.93
CA ALA A 183 3.05 -3.72 -11.63
C ALA A 183 1.94 -2.88 -12.28
N VAL A 184 1.34 -3.44 -13.32
CA VAL A 184 0.15 -2.89 -13.98
C VAL A 184 -0.94 -3.95 -14.06
N ALA A 185 -2.19 -3.49 -14.18
CA ALA A 185 -3.33 -4.29 -14.59
C ALA A 185 -3.86 -3.75 -15.92
N ASP A 186 -4.40 -4.61 -16.76
CA ASP A 186 -5.06 -4.18 -18.00
C ASP A 186 -6.54 -3.89 -17.72
N TYR A 187 -6.94 -2.65 -17.94
CA TYR A 187 -8.35 -2.23 -17.88
C TYR A 187 -8.68 -1.29 -19.04
N GLY A 188 -8.64 -1.86 -20.25
CA GLY A 188 -8.74 -1.07 -21.50
C GLY A 188 -7.52 -0.18 -21.71
N GLY A 189 -6.38 -0.65 -21.25
CA GLY A 189 -5.09 0.00 -21.18
C GLY A 189 -4.40 -0.23 -19.84
N PRO A 190 -3.12 0.09 -19.72
CA PRO A 190 -2.36 -0.16 -18.51
C PRO A 190 -2.79 0.79 -17.39
N VAL A 191 -3.20 0.20 -16.26
CA VAL A 191 -3.49 0.91 -15.01
C VAL A 191 -2.43 0.52 -13.98
N THR A 192 -1.81 1.49 -13.32
CA THR A 192 -0.82 1.23 -12.28
C THR A 192 -1.43 0.41 -11.15
N ALA A 193 -0.96 -0.82 -10.98
CA ALA A 193 -1.42 -1.75 -9.94
C ALA A 193 -0.53 -1.71 -8.69
N ALA A 194 0.77 -1.44 -8.85
CA ALA A 194 1.69 -1.28 -7.74
C ALA A 194 2.85 -0.35 -8.12
N VAL A 195 3.34 0.39 -7.11
CA VAL A 195 4.51 1.26 -7.21
C VAL A 195 5.52 0.92 -6.11
N THR A 196 6.79 1.26 -6.35
CA THR A 196 7.83 1.14 -5.32
C THR A 196 9.01 2.05 -5.61
N ARG A 197 9.61 2.56 -4.54
CA ARG A 197 10.90 3.26 -4.53
C ARG A 197 11.59 3.01 -3.20
N ASP A 198 12.81 2.52 -3.22
CA ASP A 198 13.58 2.21 -2.01
C ASP A 198 12.79 1.34 -1.02
N ASN A 199 12.48 1.87 0.16
CA ASN A 199 11.72 1.22 1.24
C ASN A 199 10.21 1.46 1.20
N ILE A 200 9.71 2.22 0.23
CA ILE A 200 8.28 2.51 0.11
C ILE A 200 7.65 1.75 -1.04
N ALA A 201 6.47 1.21 -0.79
CA ALA A 201 5.67 0.49 -1.77
C ALA A 201 4.19 0.82 -1.61
N GLY A 202 3.44 0.61 -2.69
CA GLY A 202 1.99 0.74 -2.65
C GLY A 202 1.30 -0.17 -3.64
N THR A 203 0.05 -0.53 -3.33
CA THR A 203 -0.84 -1.31 -4.20
C THR A 203 -2.14 -0.56 -4.44
N GLN A 204 -2.60 -0.51 -5.70
CA GLN A 204 -3.91 0.03 -6.04
C GLN A 204 -5.02 -0.94 -5.64
N PHE A 205 -4.75 -2.23 -5.74
CA PHE A 205 -5.65 -3.27 -5.26
C PHE A 205 -5.58 -3.41 -3.73
N HIS A 206 -6.58 -4.10 -3.20
CA HIS A 206 -6.72 -4.38 -1.79
C HIS A 206 -6.12 -5.77 -1.44
N PRO A 207 -4.90 -5.87 -0.90
CA PRO A 207 -4.33 -7.17 -0.54
C PRO A 207 -5.19 -7.89 0.51
N GLU A 208 -5.82 -7.17 1.44
CA GLU A 208 -6.71 -7.74 2.45
C GLU A 208 -7.97 -8.39 1.87
N LYS A 209 -8.27 -8.12 0.59
CA LYS A 209 -9.39 -8.72 -0.16
C LYS A 209 -8.92 -9.67 -1.28
N SER A 210 -7.62 -9.75 -1.54
CA SER A 210 -7.04 -10.46 -2.68
C SER A 210 -6.65 -11.91 -2.40
N GLN A 211 -7.27 -12.54 -1.40
CA GLN A 211 -7.13 -13.98 -1.09
C GLN A 211 -5.65 -14.42 -1.01
N ALA A 212 -5.26 -15.46 -1.77
CA ALA A 212 -3.91 -16.04 -1.73
C ALA A 212 -2.84 -15.02 -2.17
N LEU A 213 -3.10 -14.23 -3.22
CA LEU A 213 -2.19 -13.18 -3.68
C LEU A 213 -1.93 -12.18 -2.55
N GLY A 214 -3.00 -11.70 -1.92
CA GLY A 214 -2.93 -10.70 -0.88
C GLY A 214 -2.19 -11.17 0.37
N LEU A 215 -2.48 -12.39 0.84
CA LEU A 215 -1.79 -12.98 2.00
C LEU A 215 -0.30 -13.18 1.73
N ALA A 216 0.07 -13.66 0.54
CA ALA A 216 1.46 -13.83 0.15
C ALA A 216 2.19 -12.47 0.06
N LEU A 217 1.55 -11.44 -0.52
CA LEU A 217 2.12 -10.10 -0.59
C LEU A 217 2.34 -9.50 0.80
N ILE A 218 1.36 -9.63 1.70
CA ILE A 218 1.48 -9.16 3.09
C ILE A 218 2.62 -9.89 3.81
N ALA A 219 2.72 -11.23 3.68
CA ALA A 219 3.81 -12.01 4.26
C ALA A 219 5.18 -11.56 3.71
N ASN A 220 5.26 -11.29 2.40
CA ASN A 220 6.47 -10.77 1.78
C ASN A 220 6.81 -9.37 2.30
N PHE A 221 5.82 -8.49 2.47
CA PHE A 221 6.04 -7.16 3.07
C PHE A 221 6.56 -7.27 4.50
N LEU A 222 6.03 -8.19 5.31
CA LEU A 222 6.53 -8.42 6.67
C LEU A 222 7.97 -8.93 6.72
N ARG A 223 8.44 -9.62 5.68
CA ARG A 223 9.83 -10.08 5.54
C ARG A 223 10.75 -9.10 4.82
N TRP A 224 10.17 -8.14 4.12
CA TRP A 224 10.92 -7.24 3.27
C TRP A 224 11.94 -6.40 4.06
N LYS A 225 13.18 -6.45 3.60
CA LYS A 225 14.30 -5.65 4.10
C LYS A 225 14.84 -4.87 2.90
N PRO A 226 14.35 -3.64 2.66
CA PRO A 226 14.76 -2.79 1.54
C PRO A 226 16.20 -2.34 1.63
#